data_df0466e910fc934596f03c6eb49cc0ce
#
_entry.id   df0466e910fc934596f03c6eb49cc0ce
#
_cell.length_a   1.000
_cell.length_b   1.000
_cell.length_c   1.000
_cell.angle_alpha   90.00
_cell.angle_beta   90.00
_cell.angle_gamma   90.00
#
_symmetry.space_group_name_H-M   'P 1'
#
loop_
_entity.id
_entity.type
_entity.pdbx_description
1 polymer ?
#
loop_
_entity_poly.entity_id
_entity_poly.type
_entity_poly.pdbx_seq_one_letter_code
_entity_poly.pdbx_strand_id
1 'polypeptide(L)'
;MSSHVTTAPARARRDRTHFLYLAVVGAVAAGIVVGLVAPSFAVELKPLGEAFVALIKMMIQPVIFCTIVLGVGSVRSAARVGKVGGLALLYFLVMSTVALGIGLVVGNLLHPGSGLHITDATASAGAEQAATGHASTTDFLLGIVPDSMLSALTSGDVLQTLLIALLVGFAIQAMGAPGEPVLNAVGYIQRLVFRVLAMIMWVAPVGAFGAIAGVVGETGVDALKSLAVLMLGFYITCALFVFVVLGLVLKATTGVNILSLLRYLGREFLLILSTSSSESALPRLIAKMEHAGVDKPTVGVVVPTGYSFNLDGTAIYLTMASLFIASAMGDPLSIGQQISLLLFMMVASKGAAGVTGAGMATLAGGLSSHRPELVDGVGLIVGIDRFMSECRALTNFAGNAVATVVIGTWTGGIDRARLDRVLAGDEPFDEATMVDEVPADEVPVVQPALQERARLQTSSR
;
A
#
# COMPACT_ATOMS: atom_id res chain seq x y z
N MET A 1 -38.34 4.73 39.27
CA MET A 1 -38.14 5.77 38.25
C MET A 1 -36.83 5.44 37.52
N SER A 2 -36.91 4.68 36.42
CA SER A 2 -35.78 4.33 35.60
C SER A 2 -35.53 5.43 34.57
N SER A 3 -34.41 6.14 34.70
CA SER A 3 -33.97 7.13 33.73
C SER A 3 -33.39 6.44 32.51
N HIS A 4 -34.13 6.39 31.41
CA HIS A 4 -33.58 6.04 30.09
C HIS A 4 -32.59 7.11 29.66
N VAL A 5 -31.31 6.80 29.72
CA VAL A 5 -30.27 7.59 29.07
C VAL A 5 -30.36 7.30 27.57
N THR A 6 -30.96 8.20 26.83
CA THR A 6 -31.00 8.18 25.38
C THR A 6 -29.60 8.58 24.84
N THR A 7 -28.79 7.61 24.49
CA THR A 7 -27.53 7.86 23.76
C THR A 7 -27.89 8.40 22.37
N ALA A 8 -27.56 9.66 22.12
CA ALA A 8 -27.69 10.26 20.80
C ALA A 8 -26.82 9.45 19.78
N PRO A 9 -27.35 9.16 18.56
CA PRO A 9 -26.61 8.43 17.57
C PRO A 9 -25.33 9.20 17.18
N ALA A 10 -24.19 8.55 17.24
CA ALA A 10 -22.93 9.11 16.79
C ALA A 10 -23.11 9.61 15.34
N ARG A 11 -22.95 10.91 15.13
CA ARG A 11 -22.99 11.53 13.79
C ARG A 11 -22.00 10.79 12.91
N ALA A 12 -22.49 10.04 11.93
CA ALA A 12 -21.68 9.45 10.89
C ALA A 12 -20.80 10.56 10.31
N ARG A 13 -19.47 10.47 10.51
CA ARG A 13 -18.50 11.37 9.88
C ARG A 13 -18.68 11.22 8.37
N ARG A 14 -19.26 12.24 7.73
CA ARG A 14 -19.38 12.27 6.27
C ARG A 14 -18.00 11.95 5.68
N ASP A 15 -17.93 10.86 4.95
CA ASP A 15 -16.69 10.40 4.32
C ASP A 15 -16.28 11.44 3.26
N ARG A 16 -15.25 12.23 3.58
CA ARG A 16 -14.74 13.30 2.72
C ARG A 16 -13.89 12.77 1.56
N THR A 17 -13.63 11.47 1.52
CA THR A 17 -12.79 10.81 0.51
C THR A 17 -13.40 10.98 -0.88
N HIS A 18 -14.73 10.94 -0.99
CA HIS A 18 -15.43 11.19 -2.24
C HIS A 18 -15.18 12.60 -2.82
N PHE A 19 -15.08 13.62 -1.98
CA PHE A 19 -14.75 14.98 -2.43
C PHE A 19 -13.32 15.09 -2.94
N LEU A 20 -12.37 14.41 -2.31
CA LEU A 20 -10.98 14.36 -2.76
C LEU A 20 -10.89 13.70 -4.15
N TYR A 21 -11.60 12.60 -4.36
CA TYR A 21 -11.67 11.93 -5.66
C TYR A 21 -12.17 12.86 -6.75
N LEU A 22 -13.33 13.50 -6.54
CA LEU A 22 -13.89 14.46 -7.50
C LEU A 22 -12.96 15.66 -7.74
N ALA A 23 -12.28 16.14 -6.69
CA ALA A 23 -11.33 17.24 -6.81
C ALA A 23 -10.12 16.85 -7.66
N VAL A 24 -9.58 15.62 -7.52
CA VAL A 24 -8.48 15.12 -8.37
C VAL A 24 -8.94 14.96 -9.80
N VAL A 25 -10.12 14.35 -10.05
CA VAL A 25 -10.67 14.21 -11.42
C VAL A 25 -10.86 15.57 -12.08
N GLY A 26 -11.45 16.53 -11.36
CA GLY A 26 -11.63 17.89 -11.86
C GLY A 26 -10.31 18.61 -12.12
N ALA A 27 -9.33 18.43 -11.24
CA ALA A 27 -7.98 18.99 -11.37
C ALA A 27 -7.24 18.44 -12.59
N VAL A 28 -7.31 17.11 -12.80
CA VAL A 28 -6.74 16.45 -13.99
C VAL A 28 -7.40 16.97 -15.26
N ALA A 29 -8.74 17.04 -15.31
CA ALA A 29 -9.45 17.57 -16.48
C ALA A 29 -9.08 19.03 -16.75
N ALA A 30 -9.02 19.88 -15.72
CA ALA A 30 -8.59 21.26 -15.84
C ALA A 30 -7.14 21.38 -16.31
N GLY A 31 -6.23 20.54 -15.78
CA GLY A 31 -4.82 20.49 -16.18
C GLY A 31 -4.65 20.13 -17.66
N ILE A 32 -5.42 19.14 -18.15
CA ILE A 32 -5.44 18.78 -19.58
C ILE A 32 -5.88 19.97 -20.44
N VAL A 33 -6.98 20.62 -20.06
CA VAL A 33 -7.50 21.77 -20.82
C VAL A 33 -6.47 22.89 -20.86
N VAL A 34 -5.89 23.25 -19.71
CA VAL A 34 -4.86 24.31 -19.63
C VAL A 34 -3.62 23.93 -20.43
N GLY A 35 -3.16 22.66 -20.35
CA GLY A 35 -2.01 22.16 -21.13
C GLY A 35 -2.21 22.25 -22.63
N LEU A 36 -3.43 21.99 -23.13
CA LEU A 36 -3.74 22.04 -24.56
C LEU A 36 -4.01 23.47 -25.07
N VAL A 37 -4.65 24.33 -24.25
CA VAL A 37 -5.08 25.68 -24.66
C VAL A 37 -3.97 26.72 -24.48
N ALA A 38 -3.18 26.61 -23.42
CA ALA A 38 -2.13 27.53 -23.04
C ALA A 38 -0.82 26.81 -22.65
N PRO A 39 -0.13 26.16 -23.61
CA PRO A 39 1.04 25.29 -23.31
C PRO A 39 2.15 26.02 -22.54
N SER A 40 2.52 27.22 -22.91
CA SER A 40 3.57 28.02 -22.26
C SER A 40 3.24 28.33 -20.80
N PHE A 41 2.01 28.71 -20.50
CA PHE A 41 1.55 28.91 -19.12
C PHE A 41 1.47 27.59 -18.34
N ALA A 42 1.04 26.52 -19.00
CA ALA A 42 0.92 25.20 -18.38
C ALA A 42 2.28 24.67 -17.88
N VAL A 43 3.36 24.91 -18.63
CA VAL A 43 4.73 24.55 -18.23
C VAL A 43 5.16 25.29 -16.95
N GLU A 44 4.76 26.55 -16.78
CA GLU A 44 5.06 27.32 -15.56
C GLU A 44 4.36 26.77 -14.30
N LEU A 45 3.35 25.91 -14.47
CA LEU A 45 2.64 25.25 -13.35
C LEU A 45 3.33 23.98 -12.85
N LYS A 46 4.37 23.47 -13.51
CA LYS A 46 5.16 22.29 -13.06
C LYS A 46 5.57 22.34 -11.59
N PRO A 47 6.04 23.49 -11.04
CA PRO A 47 6.45 23.57 -9.63
C PRO A 47 5.36 23.12 -8.65
N LEU A 48 4.07 23.19 -9.03
CA LEU A 48 2.98 22.68 -8.17
C LEU A 48 3.03 21.15 -8.05
N GLY A 49 3.32 20.46 -9.17
CA GLY A 49 3.53 19.02 -9.18
C GLY A 49 4.78 18.62 -8.41
N GLU A 50 5.89 19.31 -8.65
CA GLU A 50 7.18 19.08 -7.97
C GLU A 50 7.07 19.29 -6.46
N ALA A 51 6.39 20.34 -6.01
CA ALA A 51 6.14 20.58 -4.59
C ALA A 51 5.33 19.44 -3.95
N PHE A 52 4.33 18.90 -4.65
CA PHE A 52 3.58 17.74 -4.16
C PHE A 52 4.47 16.49 -4.08
N VAL A 53 5.30 16.23 -5.09
CA VAL A 53 6.27 15.12 -5.07
C VAL A 53 7.28 15.29 -3.92
N ALA A 54 7.76 16.51 -3.66
CA ALA A 54 8.65 16.78 -2.52
C ALA A 54 7.97 16.45 -1.18
N LEU A 55 6.69 16.77 -1.00
CA LEU A 55 5.92 16.38 0.19
C LEU A 55 5.79 14.85 0.31
N ILE A 56 5.62 14.13 -0.79
CA ILE A 56 5.60 12.66 -0.79
C ILE A 56 7.00 12.10 -0.44
N LYS A 57 8.06 12.64 -1.04
CA LYS A 57 9.45 12.24 -0.74
C LYS A 57 9.78 12.34 0.74
N MET A 58 9.34 13.41 1.43
CA MET A 58 9.50 13.60 2.88
C MET A 58 8.92 12.44 3.71
N MET A 59 7.90 11.75 3.19
CA MET A 59 7.24 10.65 3.89
C MET A 59 7.88 9.28 3.66
N ILE A 60 8.87 9.17 2.76
CA ILE A 60 9.46 7.88 2.35
C ILE A 60 10.05 7.14 3.56
N GLN A 61 11.04 7.75 4.25
CA GLN A 61 11.74 7.11 5.35
C GLN A 61 10.81 6.74 6.52
N PRO A 62 9.95 7.64 7.04
CA PRO A 62 9.03 7.31 8.11
C PRO A 62 8.05 6.18 7.75
N VAL A 63 7.53 6.18 6.52
CA VAL A 63 6.61 5.13 6.05
C VAL A 63 7.33 3.80 5.97
N ILE A 64 8.47 3.73 5.30
CA ILE A 64 9.24 2.48 5.12
C ILE A 64 9.68 1.93 6.48
N PHE A 65 10.26 2.78 7.34
CA PHE A 65 10.75 2.36 8.65
C PHE A 65 9.63 1.75 9.49
N CYS A 66 8.54 2.48 9.72
CA CYS A 66 7.45 1.99 10.56
C CYS A 66 6.82 0.71 10.01
N THR A 67 6.61 0.65 8.70
CA THR A 67 5.90 -0.48 8.08
C THR A 67 6.75 -1.75 8.10
N ILE A 68 8.05 -1.64 7.84
CA ILE A 68 8.97 -2.80 7.89
C ILE A 68 9.17 -3.27 9.33
N VAL A 69 9.37 -2.35 10.29
CA VAL A 69 9.50 -2.72 11.71
C VAL A 69 8.26 -3.45 12.19
N LEU A 70 7.08 -2.96 11.88
CA LEU A 70 5.81 -3.62 12.25
C LEU A 70 5.65 -4.95 11.50
N GLY A 71 5.93 -4.98 10.20
CA GLY A 71 5.85 -6.18 9.39
C GLY A 71 6.72 -7.29 9.96
N VAL A 72 8.01 -7.04 10.14
CA VAL A 72 8.99 -8.02 10.67
C VAL A 72 8.72 -8.34 12.14
N GLY A 73 8.47 -7.34 12.96
CA GLY A 73 8.20 -7.51 14.40
C GLY A 73 6.91 -8.29 14.70
N SER A 74 5.89 -8.20 13.83
CA SER A 74 4.61 -8.90 13.98
C SER A 74 4.67 -10.38 13.57
N VAL A 75 5.65 -10.79 12.77
CA VAL A 75 5.83 -12.20 12.34
C VAL A 75 5.86 -13.18 13.51
N ARG A 76 6.25 -12.70 14.68
CA ARG A 76 6.26 -13.48 15.92
C ARG A 76 4.88 -14.08 16.28
N SER A 77 3.80 -13.35 16.02
CA SER A 77 2.45 -13.88 16.21
C SER A 77 2.16 -15.01 15.22
N ALA A 78 2.61 -14.88 13.97
CA ALA A 78 2.51 -15.93 12.96
C ALA A 78 3.37 -17.16 13.30
N ALA A 79 4.58 -16.97 13.80
CA ALA A 79 5.46 -18.06 14.21
C ALA A 79 4.91 -18.85 15.40
N ARG A 80 4.16 -18.22 16.32
CA ARG A 80 3.50 -18.92 17.45
C ARG A 80 2.41 -19.89 16.98
N VAL A 81 1.78 -19.61 15.85
CA VAL A 81 0.76 -20.50 15.24
C VAL A 81 1.41 -21.56 14.35
N GLY A 82 2.74 -21.58 14.26
CA GLY A 82 3.50 -22.66 13.64
C GLY A 82 3.31 -22.76 12.13
N LYS A 83 2.78 -23.89 11.66
CA LYS A 83 2.65 -24.23 10.22
C LYS A 83 1.83 -23.21 9.42
N VAL A 84 0.77 -22.63 10.01
CA VAL A 84 -0.10 -21.64 9.36
C VAL A 84 0.69 -20.40 8.95
N GLY A 85 1.46 -19.83 9.89
CA GLY A 85 2.24 -18.61 9.64
C GLY A 85 3.34 -18.82 8.61
N GLY A 86 4.08 -19.93 8.72
CA GLY A 86 5.14 -20.25 7.75
C GLY A 86 4.62 -20.44 6.34
N LEU A 87 3.50 -21.16 6.16
CA LEU A 87 2.86 -21.35 4.85
C LEU A 87 2.28 -20.04 4.31
N ALA A 88 1.70 -19.19 5.17
CA ALA A 88 1.18 -17.89 4.76
C ALA A 88 2.30 -16.98 4.23
N LEU A 89 3.41 -16.87 4.94
CA LEU A 89 4.56 -16.06 4.51
C LEU A 89 5.16 -16.57 3.19
N LEU A 90 5.31 -17.89 3.05
CA LEU A 90 5.78 -18.49 1.79
C LEU A 90 4.82 -18.19 0.64
N TYR A 91 3.51 -18.36 0.86
CA TYR A 91 2.49 -18.03 -0.12
C TYR A 91 2.56 -16.56 -0.54
N PHE A 92 2.62 -15.64 0.41
CA PHE A 92 2.69 -14.21 0.13
C PHE A 92 3.96 -13.83 -0.65
N LEU A 93 5.10 -14.45 -0.33
CA LEU A 93 6.34 -14.22 -1.06
C LEU A 93 6.23 -14.70 -2.51
N VAL A 94 5.71 -15.91 -2.73
CA VAL A 94 5.53 -16.49 -4.07
C VAL A 94 4.54 -15.65 -4.88
N MET A 95 3.37 -15.31 -4.32
CA MET A 95 2.35 -14.55 -5.04
C MET A 95 2.81 -13.14 -5.39
N SER A 96 3.48 -12.45 -4.46
CA SER A 96 4.06 -11.12 -4.75
C SER A 96 5.15 -11.20 -5.83
N THR A 97 5.97 -12.26 -5.84
CA THR A 97 6.98 -12.47 -6.90
C THR A 97 6.32 -12.68 -8.26
N VAL A 98 5.25 -13.48 -8.30
CA VAL A 98 4.46 -13.68 -9.53
C VAL A 98 3.83 -12.36 -9.98
N ALA A 99 3.26 -11.58 -9.06
CA ALA A 99 2.66 -10.28 -9.35
C ALA A 99 3.67 -9.29 -9.93
N LEU A 100 4.86 -9.17 -9.30
CA LEU A 100 5.98 -8.37 -9.82
C LEU A 100 6.41 -8.82 -11.22
N GLY A 101 6.55 -10.14 -11.43
CA GLY A 101 6.94 -10.71 -12.72
C GLY A 101 5.93 -10.45 -13.83
N ILE A 102 4.63 -10.58 -13.54
CA ILE A 102 3.56 -10.27 -14.50
C ILE A 102 3.55 -8.77 -14.83
N GLY A 103 3.68 -7.90 -13.82
CA GLY A 103 3.79 -6.45 -14.03
C GLY A 103 4.98 -6.10 -14.93
N LEU A 104 6.11 -6.78 -14.74
CA LEU A 104 7.31 -6.61 -15.58
C LEU A 104 7.07 -7.08 -17.02
N VAL A 105 6.49 -8.25 -17.21
CA VAL A 105 6.20 -8.79 -18.55
C VAL A 105 5.22 -7.87 -19.30
N VAL A 106 4.10 -7.50 -18.67
CA VAL A 106 3.11 -6.64 -19.30
C VAL A 106 3.64 -5.24 -19.54
N GLY A 107 4.41 -4.68 -18.59
CA GLY A 107 5.07 -3.39 -18.76
C GLY A 107 6.02 -3.36 -19.96
N ASN A 108 6.81 -4.44 -20.15
CA ASN A 108 7.67 -4.55 -21.32
C ASN A 108 6.92 -4.81 -22.62
N LEU A 109 5.76 -5.45 -22.60
CA LEU A 109 4.94 -5.67 -23.80
C LEU A 109 4.24 -4.39 -24.26
N LEU A 110 3.75 -3.60 -23.31
CA LEU A 110 2.99 -2.38 -23.61
C LEU A 110 3.89 -1.19 -23.91
N HIS A 111 5.16 -1.20 -23.48
CA HIS A 111 6.09 -0.08 -23.56
C HIS A 111 5.45 1.26 -23.19
N PRO A 112 4.78 1.36 -22.02
CA PRO A 112 4.11 2.60 -21.61
C PRO A 112 5.17 3.68 -21.43
N GLY A 113 4.91 4.90 -21.89
CA GLY A 113 5.85 6.02 -21.82
C GLY A 113 6.77 6.15 -23.04
N SER A 114 6.82 5.17 -23.97
CA SER A 114 7.56 5.29 -25.20
C SER A 114 6.96 6.44 -26.06
N GLY A 115 7.82 7.40 -26.45
CA GLY A 115 7.41 8.60 -27.19
C GLY A 115 7.11 9.83 -26.32
N LEU A 116 7.17 9.71 -25.00
CA LEU A 116 7.29 10.87 -24.11
C LEU A 116 8.80 11.17 -23.99
N HIS A 117 9.22 12.27 -24.57
CA HIS A 117 10.59 12.80 -24.40
C HIS A 117 10.45 14.07 -23.56
N ILE A 118 10.51 13.92 -22.24
CA ILE A 118 10.58 15.07 -21.33
C ILE A 118 12.04 15.46 -21.26
N THR A 119 12.41 16.40 -22.13
CA THR A 119 13.78 16.88 -22.30
C THR A 119 14.11 18.04 -21.36
N ASP A 120 15.34 18.02 -20.92
CA ASP A 120 16.30 19.10 -20.60
C ASP A 120 16.30 19.74 -19.20
N ALA A 121 15.22 19.86 -18.44
CA ALA A 121 15.34 20.41 -17.09
C ALA A 121 15.62 19.33 -16.01
N THR A 122 15.21 18.08 -16.24
CA THR A 122 15.46 16.95 -15.34
C THR A 122 16.76 16.21 -15.67
N ALA A 123 17.20 16.24 -16.93
CA ALA A 123 18.45 15.63 -17.35
C ALA A 123 19.69 16.30 -16.73
N SER A 124 19.64 17.60 -16.41
CA SER A 124 20.77 18.30 -15.79
C SER A 124 20.98 17.94 -14.32
N ALA A 125 19.91 17.70 -13.56
CA ALA A 125 20.01 17.27 -12.16
C ALA A 125 20.46 15.80 -12.03
N GLY A 126 20.04 14.94 -12.97
CA GLY A 126 20.48 13.55 -13.04
C GLY A 126 21.95 13.38 -13.48
N ALA A 127 22.42 14.22 -14.38
CA ALA A 127 23.81 14.18 -14.87
C ALA A 127 24.83 14.56 -13.79
N GLU A 128 24.51 15.46 -12.88
CA GLU A 128 25.35 15.84 -11.75
C GLU A 128 25.46 14.71 -10.71
N GLN A 129 24.40 13.93 -10.50
CA GLN A 129 24.40 12.78 -9.61
C GLN A 129 25.01 11.52 -10.26
N ALA A 130 24.84 11.34 -11.57
CA ALA A 130 25.47 10.25 -12.31
C ALA A 130 27.00 10.39 -12.39
N ALA A 131 27.53 11.61 -12.35
CA ALA A 131 28.98 11.87 -12.33
C ALA A 131 29.66 11.40 -11.03
N THR A 132 28.90 11.22 -9.93
CA THR A 132 29.41 10.65 -8.66
C THR A 132 29.31 9.11 -8.61
N GLY A 133 28.77 8.46 -9.63
CA GLY A 133 28.33 7.06 -9.64
C GLY A 133 29.36 6.01 -10.08
N HIS A 134 30.66 6.21 -9.86
CA HIS A 134 31.68 5.14 -10.02
C HIS A 134 32.11 4.58 -8.66
N ALA A 135 31.15 4.42 -7.73
CA ALA A 135 31.40 3.66 -6.51
C ALA A 135 31.63 2.19 -6.89
N SER A 136 32.72 1.60 -6.42
CA SER A 136 32.96 0.16 -6.61
C SER A 136 31.79 -0.62 -5.96
N THR A 137 31.55 -1.87 -6.37
CA THR A 137 30.55 -2.74 -5.73
C THR A 137 30.78 -2.81 -4.21
N THR A 138 32.03 -2.68 -3.77
CA THR A 138 32.40 -2.65 -2.35
C THR A 138 31.91 -1.36 -1.68
N ASP A 139 32.10 -0.21 -2.32
CA ASP A 139 31.65 1.08 -1.75
C ASP A 139 30.12 1.13 -1.69
N PHE A 140 29.43 0.55 -2.68
CA PHE A 140 27.97 0.40 -2.66
C PHE A 140 27.50 -0.46 -1.46
N LEU A 141 28.12 -1.64 -1.25
CA LEU A 141 27.77 -2.52 -0.14
C LEU A 141 28.06 -1.89 1.22
N LEU A 142 29.20 -1.17 1.35
CA LEU A 142 29.55 -0.44 2.57
C LEU A 142 28.61 0.75 2.81
N GLY A 143 28.16 1.41 1.74
CA GLY A 143 27.23 2.54 1.80
C GLY A 143 25.82 2.16 2.30
N ILE A 144 25.45 0.87 2.28
CA ILE A 144 24.19 0.40 2.87
C ILE A 144 24.21 0.53 4.40
N VAL A 145 25.39 0.50 5.03
CA VAL A 145 25.53 0.64 6.48
C VAL A 145 25.63 2.13 6.82
N PRO A 146 24.65 2.68 7.56
CA PRO A 146 24.65 4.10 7.92
C PRO A 146 25.69 4.41 9.01
N ASP A 147 26.14 5.66 9.08
CA ASP A 147 27.04 6.13 10.13
C ASP A 147 26.39 6.10 11.52
N SER A 148 25.06 6.21 11.57
CA SER A 148 24.28 6.06 12.80
C SER A 148 22.86 5.60 12.48
N MET A 149 22.14 5.04 13.50
CA MET A 149 20.75 4.64 13.32
C MET A 149 19.83 5.82 12.94
N LEU A 150 20.13 7.02 13.43
CA LEU A 150 19.34 8.22 13.14
C LEU A 150 19.67 8.78 11.77
N SER A 151 20.93 8.72 11.32
CA SER A 151 21.31 9.20 9.98
C SER A 151 20.57 8.43 8.89
N ALA A 152 20.32 7.14 9.05
CA ALA A 152 19.53 6.34 8.13
C ALA A 152 18.11 6.91 7.87
N LEU A 153 17.51 7.56 8.85
CA LEU A 153 16.16 8.15 8.74
C LEU A 153 16.19 9.59 8.20
N THR A 154 17.35 10.22 8.12
CA THR A 154 17.50 11.64 7.72
C THR A 154 18.35 11.84 6.47
N SER A 155 19.15 10.84 6.08
CA SER A 155 20.02 10.90 4.89
C SER A 155 19.25 10.88 3.56
N GLY A 156 18.00 10.44 3.54
CA GLY A 156 17.26 10.21 2.32
C GLY A 156 17.57 8.84 1.66
N ASP A 157 18.57 8.10 2.20
CA ASP A 157 18.93 6.78 1.67
C ASP A 157 17.97 5.70 2.16
N VAL A 158 17.24 5.13 1.20
CA VAL A 158 16.21 4.11 1.48
C VAL A 158 16.83 2.77 1.87
N LEU A 159 18.01 2.41 1.33
CA LEU A 159 18.66 1.15 1.68
C LEU A 159 19.16 1.18 3.12
N GLN A 160 19.69 2.30 3.59
CA GLN A 160 20.08 2.49 4.98
C GLN A 160 18.85 2.41 5.89
N THR A 161 17.76 3.10 5.53
CA THR A 161 16.48 3.01 6.26
C THR A 161 15.96 1.58 6.33
N LEU A 162 16.01 0.85 5.20
CA LEU A 162 15.60 -0.56 5.11
C LEU A 162 16.42 -1.45 6.04
N LEU A 163 17.77 -1.33 6.00
CA LEU A 163 18.67 -2.10 6.87
C LEU A 163 18.33 -1.88 8.34
N ILE A 164 18.22 -0.61 8.77
CA ILE A 164 17.90 -0.29 10.17
C ILE A 164 16.50 -0.77 10.55
N ALA A 165 15.51 -0.63 9.68
CA ALA A 165 14.16 -1.11 9.94
C ALA A 165 14.11 -2.64 10.12
N LEU A 166 14.86 -3.39 9.31
CA LEU A 166 14.99 -4.85 9.45
C LEU A 166 15.67 -5.23 10.76
N LEU A 167 16.81 -4.57 11.10
CA LEU A 167 17.53 -4.84 12.35
C LEU A 167 16.66 -4.54 13.57
N VAL A 168 15.95 -3.41 13.59
CA VAL A 168 15.03 -3.04 14.68
C VAL A 168 13.86 -4.02 14.75
N GLY A 169 13.28 -4.41 13.62
CA GLY A 169 12.20 -5.40 13.57
C GLY A 169 12.63 -6.75 14.13
N PHE A 170 13.79 -7.27 13.74
CA PHE A 170 14.35 -8.51 14.29
C PHE A 170 14.74 -8.39 15.75
N ALA A 171 15.29 -7.24 16.18
CA ALA A 171 15.61 -7.01 17.58
C ALA A 171 14.35 -7.04 18.47
N ILE A 172 13.28 -6.36 18.05
CA ILE A 172 11.98 -6.38 18.75
C ILE A 172 11.43 -7.82 18.80
N GLN A 173 11.51 -8.55 17.68
CA GLN A 173 11.11 -9.95 17.63
C GLN A 173 11.91 -10.81 18.65
N ALA A 174 13.22 -10.62 18.74
CA ALA A 174 14.09 -11.35 19.67
C ALA A 174 13.85 -11.01 21.14
N MET A 175 13.41 -9.78 21.45
CA MET A 175 13.07 -9.36 22.82
C MET A 175 11.91 -10.15 23.43
N GLY A 176 11.06 -10.69 22.63
CA GLY A 176 9.93 -11.43 23.15
C GLY A 176 8.81 -10.53 23.68
N ALA A 177 8.15 -10.92 24.76
CA ALA A 177 7.08 -10.15 25.39
C ALA A 177 7.49 -8.72 25.75
N PRO A 178 8.71 -8.41 26.25
CA PRO A 178 9.19 -7.05 26.44
C PRO A 178 9.25 -6.20 25.15
N GLY A 179 9.27 -6.80 23.97
CA GLY A 179 9.24 -6.10 22.68
C GLY A 179 7.85 -5.59 22.28
N GLU A 180 6.76 -6.14 22.81
CA GLU A 180 5.39 -5.77 22.46
C GLU A 180 5.07 -4.29 22.71
N PRO A 181 5.43 -3.67 23.84
CA PRO A 181 5.23 -2.24 24.04
C PRO A 181 5.95 -1.37 23.01
N VAL A 182 7.18 -1.78 22.60
CA VAL A 182 7.96 -1.06 21.58
C VAL A 182 7.26 -1.19 20.22
N LEU A 183 6.81 -2.37 19.85
CA LEU A 183 6.07 -2.60 18.61
C LEU A 183 4.77 -1.77 18.57
N ASN A 184 4.05 -1.72 19.68
CA ASN A 184 2.85 -0.90 19.82
C ASN A 184 3.17 0.59 19.66
N ALA A 185 4.29 1.09 20.24
CA ALA A 185 4.74 2.47 20.09
C ALA A 185 5.01 2.80 18.61
N VAL A 186 5.72 1.91 17.89
CA VAL A 186 5.94 2.06 16.44
C VAL A 186 4.61 2.08 15.68
N GLY A 187 3.61 1.28 16.10
CA GLY A 187 2.26 1.30 15.53
C GLY A 187 1.53 2.64 15.75
N TYR A 188 1.74 3.32 16.89
CA TYR A 188 1.23 4.69 17.11
C TYR A 188 1.93 5.69 16.20
N ILE A 189 3.27 5.60 16.06
CA ILE A 189 4.05 6.45 15.16
C ILE A 189 3.60 6.23 13.71
N GLN A 190 3.42 5.00 13.28
CA GLN A 190 2.91 4.70 11.94
C GLN A 190 1.54 5.35 11.68
N ARG A 191 0.61 5.29 12.64
CA ARG A 191 -0.69 5.96 12.53
C ARG A 191 -0.56 7.47 12.40
N LEU A 192 0.39 8.08 13.12
CA LEU A 192 0.71 9.50 12.99
C LEU A 192 1.26 9.80 11.58
N VAL A 193 2.23 9.02 11.12
CA VAL A 193 2.84 9.15 9.78
C VAL A 193 1.78 9.05 8.68
N PHE A 194 0.89 8.05 8.74
CA PHE A 194 -0.20 7.94 7.77
C PHE A 194 -1.24 9.04 7.88
N ARG A 195 -1.43 9.61 9.07
CA ARG A 195 -2.28 10.79 9.22
C ARG A 195 -1.69 12.01 8.51
N VAL A 196 -0.36 12.23 8.64
CA VAL A 196 0.35 13.28 7.90
C VAL A 196 0.29 13.01 6.40
N LEU A 197 0.53 11.77 5.96
CA LEU A 197 0.40 11.38 4.55
C LEU A 197 -1.01 11.67 4.02
N ALA A 198 -2.05 11.33 4.78
CA ALA A 198 -3.43 11.65 4.43
C ALA A 198 -3.69 13.17 4.32
N MET A 199 -3.04 14.00 5.14
CA MET A 199 -3.11 15.47 5.02
C MET A 199 -2.41 15.95 3.74
N ILE A 200 -1.24 15.40 3.41
CA ILE A 200 -0.53 15.68 2.15
C ILE A 200 -1.40 15.30 0.96
N MET A 201 -2.13 14.19 1.01
CA MET A 201 -3.04 13.77 -0.07
C MET A 201 -4.18 14.77 -0.35
N TRP A 202 -4.52 15.68 0.59
CA TRP A 202 -5.45 16.79 0.30
C TRP A 202 -4.87 17.85 -0.61
N VAL A 203 -3.53 17.91 -0.76
CA VAL A 203 -2.85 18.77 -1.72
C VAL A 203 -2.74 18.09 -3.11
N ALA A 204 -3.01 16.78 -3.20
CA ALA A 204 -2.91 16.01 -4.43
C ALA A 204 -3.69 16.62 -5.62
N PRO A 205 -4.90 17.21 -5.49
CA PRO A 205 -5.55 17.88 -6.62
C PRO A 205 -4.69 19.00 -7.22
N VAL A 206 -4.03 19.80 -6.38
CA VAL A 206 -3.16 20.89 -6.84
C VAL A 206 -1.91 20.34 -7.53
N GLY A 207 -1.29 19.32 -6.92
CA GLY A 207 -0.14 18.61 -7.51
C GLY A 207 -0.50 17.95 -8.84
N ALA A 208 -1.64 17.26 -8.92
CA ALA A 208 -2.14 16.61 -10.12
C ALA A 208 -2.44 17.63 -11.24
N PHE A 209 -3.07 18.74 -10.89
CA PHE A 209 -3.32 19.84 -11.84
C PHE A 209 -2.01 20.36 -12.45
N GLY A 210 -1.03 20.75 -11.62
CA GLY A 210 0.23 21.30 -12.10
C GLY A 210 1.07 20.28 -12.88
N ALA A 211 1.13 19.03 -12.40
CA ALA A 211 1.86 17.97 -13.08
C ALA A 211 1.28 17.65 -14.46
N ILE A 212 -0.03 17.44 -14.55
CA ILE A 212 -0.71 17.11 -15.83
C ILE A 212 -0.67 18.32 -16.78
N ALA A 213 -0.92 19.54 -16.29
CA ALA A 213 -0.84 20.75 -17.11
C ALA A 213 0.55 20.89 -17.71
N GLY A 214 1.61 20.77 -16.90
CA GLY A 214 2.99 20.88 -17.36
C GLY A 214 3.36 19.82 -18.39
N VAL A 215 3.04 18.55 -18.11
CA VAL A 215 3.32 17.43 -19.02
C VAL A 215 2.57 17.56 -20.34
N VAL A 216 1.27 17.88 -20.31
CA VAL A 216 0.46 18.07 -21.51
C VAL A 216 0.91 19.32 -22.28
N GLY A 217 1.31 20.40 -21.59
CA GLY A 217 1.86 21.60 -22.18
C GLY A 217 3.15 21.35 -22.97
N GLU A 218 4.02 20.44 -22.51
CA GLU A 218 5.27 20.07 -23.20
C GLU A 218 5.05 19.08 -24.34
N THR A 219 4.28 18.03 -24.10
CA THR A 219 4.19 16.87 -24.98
C THR A 219 2.85 16.71 -25.69
N GLY A 220 1.88 17.56 -25.34
CA GLY A 220 0.56 17.57 -25.96
C GLY A 220 -0.26 16.30 -25.67
N VAL A 221 -0.98 15.82 -26.68
CA VAL A 221 -1.90 14.67 -26.57
C VAL A 221 -1.15 13.34 -26.32
N ASP A 222 0.13 13.26 -26.68
CA ASP A 222 0.88 12.01 -26.54
C ASP A 222 1.15 11.64 -25.07
N ALA A 223 1.24 12.64 -24.18
CA ALA A 223 1.25 12.39 -22.74
C ALA A 223 -0.01 11.66 -22.27
N LEU A 224 -1.17 12.12 -22.72
CA LEU A 224 -2.46 11.52 -22.34
C LEU A 224 -2.60 10.09 -22.84
N LYS A 225 -2.12 9.81 -24.05
CA LYS A 225 -2.10 8.44 -24.60
C LYS A 225 -1.23 7.54 -23.74
N SER A 226 -0.02 7.99 -23.41
CA SER A 226 0.94 7.20 -22.62
C SER A 226 0.45 6.91 -21.20
N LEU A 227 -0.15 7.91 -20.53
CA LEU A 227 -0.80 7.72 -19.22
C LEU A 227 -2.00 6.79 -19.30
N ALA A 228 -2.81 6.89 -20.36
CA ALA A 228 -3.95 5.99 -20.59
C ALA A 228 -3.47 4.54 -20.84
N VAL A 229 -2.40 4.35 -21.62
CA VAL A 229 -1.81 3.01 -21.85
C VAL A 229 -1.31 2.41 -20.53
N LEU A 230 -0.61 3.19 -19.70
CA LEU A 230 -0.18 2.74 -18.39
C LEU A 230 -1.38 2.33 -17.51
N MET A 231 -2.37 3.21 -17.39
CA MET A 231 -3.54 2.97 -16.54
C MET A 231 -4.35 1.76 -16.99
N LEU A 232 -4.71 1.67 -18.27
CA LEU A 232 -5.46 0.55 -18.83
C LEU A 232 -4.66 -0.75 -18.75
N GLY A 233 -3.38 -0.70 -19.08
CA GLY A 233 -2.48 -1.85 -18.94
C GLY A 233 -2.39 -2.35 -17.51
N PHE A 234 -2.31 -1.44 -16.53
CA PHE A 234 -2.33 -1.79 -15.12
C PHE A 234 -3.65 -2.45 -14.69
N TYR A 235 -4.81 -1.90 -15.09
CA TYR A 235 -6.12 -2.47 -14.79
C TYR A 235 -6.29 -3.87 -15.39
N ILE A 236 -5.87 -4.04 -16.65
CA ILE A 236 -5.91 -5.36 -17.32
C ILE A 236 -4.99 -6.34 -16.60
N THR A 237 -3.80 -5.91 -16.18
CA THR A 237 -2.83 -6.76 -15.47
C THR A 237 -3.37 -7.19 -14.11
N CYS A 238 -3.98 -6.28 -13.35
CA CYS A 238 -4.64 -6.59 -12.09
C CYS A 238 -5.82 -7.56 -12.30
N ALA A 239 -6.63 -7.35 -13.33
CA ALA A 239 -7.73 -8.25 -13.67
C ALA A 239 -7.21 -9.65 -14.05
N LEU A 240 -6.18 -9.76 -14.90
CA LEU A 240 -5.52 -11.02 -15.22
C LEU A 240 -4.98 -11.70 -13.95
N PHE A 241 -4.32 -10.95 -13.08
CA PHE A 241 -3.80 -11.51 -11.84
C PHE A 241 -4.93 -12.07 -10.96
N VAL A 242 -6.01 -11.31 -10.75
CA VAL A 242 -7.13 -11.75 -9.89
C VAL A 242 -7.89 -12.90 -10.53
N PHE A 243 -8.31 -12.79 -11.78
CA PHE A 243 -9.20 -13.78 -12.39
C PHE A 243 -8.47 -15.02 -12.92
N VAL A 244 -7.24 -14.87 -13.40
CA VAL A 244 -6.47 -16.01 -13.95
C VAL A 244 -5.54 -16.57 -12.87
N VAL A 245 -4.63 -15.79 -12.31
CA VAL A 245 -3.60 -16.33 -11.39
C VAL A 245 -4.24 -16.76 -10.08
N LEU A 246 -4.87 -15.81 -9.35
CA LEU A 246 -5.56 -16.14 -8.09
C LEU A 246 -6.71 -17.12 -8.33
N GLY A 247 -7.45 -16.98 -9.44
CA GLY A 247 -8.51 -17.90 -9.82
C GLY A 247 -8.03 -19.33 -10.02
N LEU A 248 -6.92 -19.54 -10.74
CA LEU A 248 -6.31 -20.85 -10.95
C LEU A 248 -5.76 -21.43 -9.64
N VAL A 249 -5.05 -20.63 -8.85
CA VAL A 249 -4.51 -21.05 -7.55
C VAL A 249 -5.66 -21.50 -6.64
N LEU A 250 -6.69 -20.69 -6.49
CA LEU A 250 -7.86 -21.02 -5.67
C LEU A 250 -8.56 -22.28 -6.18
N LYS A 251 -8.83 -22.37 -7.49
CA LYS A 251 -9.51 -23.52 -8.10
C LYS A 251 -8.68 -24.81 -7.96
N ALA A 252 -7.38 -24.75 -8.23
CA ALA A 252 -6.50 -25.92 -8.19
C ALA A 252 -6.27 -26.44 -6.76
N THR A 253 -6.19 -25.55 -5.78
CA THR A 253 -5.89 -25.92 -4.39
C THR A 253 -7.13 -26.23 -3.57
N THR A 254 -8.23 -25.56 -3.84
CA THR A 254 -9.45 -25.62 -3.03
C THR A 254 -10.70 -26.08 -3.79
N GLY A 255 -10.68 -26.09 -5.11
CA GLY A 255 -11.88 -26.34 -5.94
C GLY A 255 -12.87 -25.16 -5.99
N VAL A 256 -12.66 -24.08 -5.24
CA VAL A 256 -13.55 -22.91 -5.18
C VAL A 256 -13.42 -22.05 -6.44
N ASN A 257 -14.56 -21.52 -6.91
CA ASN A 257 -14.57 -20.56 -8.01
C ASN A 257 -14.29 -19.15 -7.46
N ILE A 258 -13.34 -18.45 -8.07
CA ILE A 258 -12.97 -17.08 -7.70
C ILE A 258 -14.18 -16.12 -7.76
N LEU A 259 -15.06 -16.25 -8.76
CA LEU A 259 -16.23 -15.39 -8.91
C LEU A 259 -17.22 -15.54 -7.74
N SER A 260 -17.39 -16.75 -7.20
CA SER A 260 -18.22 -16.99 -6.02
C SER A 260 -17.66 -16.31 -4.78
N LEU A 261 -16.33 -16.38 -4.59
CA LEU A 261 -15.66 -15.69 -3.48
C LEU A 261 -15.76 -14.15 -3.62
N LEU A 262 -15.48 -13.61 -4.81
CA LEU A 262 -15.59 -12.16 -5.05
C LEU A 262 -17.03 -11.66 -4.90
N ARG A 263 -18.03 -12.42 -5.35
CA ARG A 263 -19.45 -12.10 -5.16
C ARG A 263 -19.82 -12.06 -3.66
N TYR A 264 -19.36 -13.02 -2.88
CA TYR A 264 -19.57 -13.05 -1.44
C TYR A 264 -18.97 -11.82 -0.74
N LEU A 265 -17.82 -11.33 -1.24
CA LEU A 265 -17.11 -10.14 -0.73
C LEU A 265 -17.51 -8.83 -1.44
N GLY A 266 -18.59 -8.81 -2.22
CA GLY A 266 -18.94 -7.66 -3.07
C GLY A 266 -19.13 -6.35 -2.32
N ARG A 267 -19.68 -6.37 -1.10
CA ARG A 267 -19.85 -5.16 -0.27
C ARG A 267 -18.51 -4.57 0.20
N GLU A 268 -17.55 -5.42 0.51
CA GLU A 268 -16.20 -5.04 0.91
C GLU A 268 -15.45 -4.41 -0.27
N PHE A 269 -15.62 -4.95 -1.48
CA PHE A 269 -15.09 -4.34 -2.69
C PHE A 269 -15.66 -2.93 -2.93
N LEU A 270 -16.96 -2.71 -2.71
CA LEU A 270 -17.56 -1.37 -2.80
C LEU A 270 -17.01 -0.42 -1.74
N LEU A 271 -16.78 -0.90 -0.51
CA LEU A 271 -16.17 -0.11 0.55
C LEU A 271 -14.74 0.30 0.18
N ILE A 272 -13.94 -0.62 -0.36
CA ILE A 272 -12.57 -0.37 -0.80
C ILE A 272 -12.56 0.61 -1.98
N LEU A 273 -13.45 0.44 -2.95
CA LEU A 273 -13.60 1.37 -4.08
C LEU A 273 -13.87 2.81 -3.61
N SER A 274 -14.72 2.98 -2.59
CA SER A 274 -15.05 4.30 -2.06
C SER A 274 -13.91 4.92 -1.25
N THR A 275 -13.12 4.11 -0.53
CA THR A 275 -12.05 4.57 0.36
C THR A 275 -10.66 4.55 -0.26
N SER A 276 -10.47 3.80 -1.35
CA SER A 276 -9.18 3.45 -1.96
C SER A 276 -8.19 2.84 -0.96
N SER A 277 -8.72 2.15 0.06
CA SER A 277 -7.93 1.52 1.12
C SER A 277 -8.46 0.13 1.42
N SER A 278 -7.62 -0.89 1.21
CA SER A 278 -7.95 -2.26 1.60
C SER A 278 -8.06 -2.43 3.12
N GLU A 279 -7.36 -1.60 3.90
CA GLU A 279 -7.40 -1.65 5.37
C GLU A 279 -8.78 -1.31 5.94
N SER A 280 -9.59 -0.51 5.24
CA SER A 280 -10.95 -0.19 5.67
C SER A 280 -11.87 -1.41 5.77
N ALA A 281 -11.56 -2.47 5.01
CA ALA A 281 -12.33 -3.70 4.98
C ALA A 281 -11.74 -4.83 5.86
N LEU A 282 -10.63 -4.58 6.58
CA LEU A 282 -9.93 -5.59 7.39
C LEU A 282 -10.84 -6.29 8.42
N PRO A 283 -11.59 -5.58 9.29
CA PRO A 283 -12.44 -6.24 10.28
C PRO A 283 -13.54 -7.09 9.63
N ARG A 284 -14.08 -6.60 8.52
CA ARG A 284 -15.12 -7.31 7.77
C ARG A 284 -14.59 -8.56 7.08
N LEU A 285 -13.35 -8.51 6.55
CA LEU A 285 -12.72 -9.69 5.97
C LEU A 285 -12.51 -10.78 7.03
N ILE A 286 -12.04 -10.41 8.22
CA ILE A 286 -11.89 -11.35 9.35
C ILE A 286 -13.23 -12.04 9.62
N ALA A 287 -14.29 -11.28 9.93
CA ALA A 287 -15.58 -11.83 10.25
C ALA A 287 -16.17 -12.70 9.11
N LYS A 288 -16.03 -12.25 7.86
CA LYS A 288 -16.53 -13.01 6.71
C LYS A 288 -15.75 -14.29 6.43
N MET A 289 -14.45 -14.32 6.65
CA MET A 289 -13.66 -15.55 6.47
C MET A 289 -13.98 -16.58 7.57
N GLU A 290 -14.19 -16.14 8.82
CA GLU A 290 -14.68 -16.99 9.90
C GLU A 290 -16.09 -17.53 9.60
N HIS A 291 -17.00 -16.67 9.15
CA HIS A 291 -18.34 -17.05 8.75
C HIS A 291 -18.32 -18.05 7.59
N ALA A 292 -17.41 -17.89 6.63
CA ALA A 292 -17.22 -18.82 5.53
C ALA A 292 -16.60 -20.18 5.94
N GLY A 293 -16.34 -20.39 7.24
CA GLY A 293 -15.89 -21.67 7.77
C GLY A 293 -14.39 -21.82 7.90
N VAL A 294 -13.60 -20.75 7.73
CA VAL A 294 -12.16 -20.77 8.09
C VAL A 294 -12.02 -20.58 9.61
N ASP A 295 -11.21 -21.40 10.25
CA ASP A 295 -11.03 -21.34 11.69
C ASP A 295 -10.39 -20.03 12.18
N LYS A 296 -10.77 -19.59 13.39
CA LYS A 296 -10.27 -18.35 14.00
C LYS A 296 -8.75 -18.24 14.04
N PRO A 297 -7.98 -19.30 14.40
CA PRO A 297 -6.53 -19.23 14.39
C PRO A 297 -5.94 -18.95 13.00
N THR A 298 -6.46 -19.55 11.95
CA THR A 298 -6.01 -19.32 10.58
C THR A 298 -6.36 -17.90 10.13
N VAL A 299 -7.60 -17.46 10.33
CA VAL A 299 -8.04 -16.09 9.98
C VAL A 299 -7.23 -15.05 10.73
N GLY A 300 -7.06 -15.23 12.05
CA GLY A 300 -6.32 -14.31 12.92
C GLY A 300 -4.84 -14.16 12.58
N VAL A 301 -4.25 -15.14 11.89
CA VAL A 301 -2.86 -15.06 11.39
C VAL A 301 -2.81 -14.57 9.95
N VAL A 302 -3.54 -15.22 9.03
CA VAL A 302 -3.39 -14.99 7.60
C VAL A 302 -3.89 -13.60 7.20
N VAL A 303 -5.07 -13.19 7.69
CA VAL A 303 -5.66 -11.91 7.28
C VAL A 303 -4.81 -10.73 7.72
N PRO A 304 -4.48 -10.52 9.02
CA PRO A 304 -3.67 -9.37 9.42
C PRO A 304 -2.25 -9.38 8.81
N THR A 305 -1.61 -10.56 8.74
CA THR A 305 -0.28 -10.69 8.13
C THR A 305 -0.33 -10.37 6.63
N GLY A 306 -1.39 -10.80 5.93
CA GLY A 306 -1.58 -10.53 4.51
C GLY A 306 -1.68 -9.04 4.18
N TYR A 307 -2.22 -8.22 5.05
CA TYR A 307 -2.27 -6.76 4.84
C TYR A 307 -0.88 -6.10 4.76
N SER A 308 0.13 -6.71 5.36
CA SER A 308 1.52 -6.22 5.28
C SER A 308 2.35 -6.98 4.23
N PHE A 309 2.07 -8.26 3.99
CA PHE A 309 2.93 -9.12 3.17
C PHE A 309 2.32 -9.52 1.82
N ASN A 310 1.00 -9.50 1.67
CA ASN A 310 0.31 -9.88 0.43
C ASN A 310 -0.21 -8.65 -0.33
N LEU A 311 0.71 -7.84 -0.85
CA LEU A 311 0.42 -6.60 -1.55
C LEU A 311 0.62 -6.76 -3.07
N ASP A 312 -0.11 -7.72 -3.67
CA ASP A 312 0.05 -8.12 -5.07
C ASP A 312 -0.24 -6.98 -6.06
N GLY A 313 -1.33 -6.23 -5.85
CA GLY A 313 -1.64 -5.06 -6.67
C GLY A 313 -0.61 -3.94 -6.54
N THR A 314 -0.02 -3.79 -5.34
CA THR A 314 1.11 -2.86 -5.13
C THR A 314 2.34 -3.33 -5.88
N ALA A 315 2.62 -4.62 -5.91
CA ALA A 315 3.74 -5.19 -6.66
C ALA A 315 3.62 -4.91 -8.17
N ILE A 316 2.43 -5.15 -8.75
CA ILE A 316 2.16 -4.82 -10.16
C ILE A 316 2.32 -3.32 -10.42
N TYR A 317 1.79 -2.48 -9.51
CA TYR A 317 1.91 -1.03 -9.60
C TYR A 317 3.37 -0.58 -9.63
N LEU A 318 4.18 -1.05 -8.69
CA LEU A 318 5.58 -0.66 -8.56
C LEU A 318 6.38 -0.98 -9.81
N THR A 319 6.21 -2.16 -10.40
CA THR A 319 6.93 -2.56 -11.60
C THR A 319 6.48 -1.76 -12.83
N MET A 320 5.18 -1.67 -13.09
CA MET A 320 4.65 -0.99 -14.27
C MET A 320 4.91 0.52 -14.24
N ALA A 321 4.74 1.15 -13.08
CA ALA A 321 5.02 2.57 -12.91
C ALA A 321 6.52 2.90 -13.06
N SER A 322 7.41 2.06 -12.53
CA SER A 322 8.85 2.25 -12.70
C SER A 322 9.28 2.14 -14.16
N LEU A 323 8.76 1.15 -14.89
CA LEU A 323 9.05 0.99 -16.33
C LEU A 323 8.52 2.19 -17.15
N PHE A 324 7.32 2.67 -16.81
CA PHE A 324 6.73 3.85 -17.43
C PHE A 324 7.60 5.09 -17.21
N ILE A 325 7.99 5.37 -15.96
CA ILE A 325 8.81 6.52 -15.62
C ILE A 325 10.14 6.47 -16.34
N ALA A 326 10.83 5.32 -16.32
CA ALA A 326 12.11 5.16 -17.00
C ALA A 326 11.99 5.40 -18.51
N SER A 327 10.96 4.85 -19.16
CA SER A 327 10.72 5.08 -20.60
C SER A 327 10.35 6.54 -20.89
N ALA A 328 9.50 7.16 -20.06
CA ALA A 328 9.05 8.54 -20.25
C ALA A 328 10.19 9.57 -20.07
N MET A 329 11.14 9.27 -19.20
CA MET A 329 12.35 10.08 -18.98
C MET A 329 13.47 9.78 -19.98
N GLY A 330 13.24 8.92 -20.97
CA GLY A 330 14.21 8.61 -22.02
C GLY A 330 15.36 7.69 -21.60
N ASP A 331 15.25 7.06 -20.43
CA ASP A 331 16.26 6.15 -19.88
C ASP A 331 15.65 4.78 -19.53
N PRO A 332 15.28 3.98 -20.56
CA PRO A 332 14.64 2.70 -20.37
C PRO A 332 15.57 1.71 -19.66
N LEU A 333 15.01 1.00 -18.66
CA LEU A 333 15.75 0.02 -17.87
C LEU A 333 16.18 -1.19 -18.70
N SER A 334 17.44 -1.55 -18.64
CA SER A 334 17.94 -2.83 -19.15
C SER A 334 17.35 -4.01 -18.35
N ILE A 335 17.34 -5.21 -18.93
CA ILE A 335 16.81 -6.42 -18.26
C ILE A 335 17.48 -6.65 -16.89
N GLY A 336 18.79 -6.45 -16.80
CA GLY A 336 19.53 -6.58 -15.54
C GLY A 336 19.05 -5.59 -14.48
N GLN A 337 18.84 -4.32 -14.86
CA GLN A 337 18.29 -3.28 -13.97
C GLN A 337 16.85 -3.58 -13.57
N GLN A 338 16.02 -4.10 -14.47
CA GLN A 338 14.66 -4.52 -14.17
C GLN A 338 14.64 -5.65 -13.14
N ILE A 339 15.50 -6.66 -13.27
CA ILE A 339 15.61 -7.77 -12.30
C ILE A 339 16.10 -7.23 -10.95
N SER A 340 17.10 -6.37 -10.92
CA SER A 340 17.59 -5.75 -9.70
C SER A 340 16.51 -4.92 -9.01
N LEU A 341 15.77 -4.11 -9.78
CA LEU A 341 14.62 -3.34 -9.29
C LEU A 341 13.52 -4.27 -8.75
N LEU A 342 13.21 -5.38 -9.44
CA LEU A 342 12.23 -6.36 -8.98
C LEU A 342 12.63 -6.95 -7.63
N LEU A 343 13.87 -7.36 -7.45
CA LEU A 343 14.37 -7.89 -6.17
C LEU A 343 14.27 -6.86 -5.05
N PHE A 344 14.62 -5.61 -5.32
CA PHE A 344 14.45 -4.53 -4.36
C PHE A 344 12.97 -4.27 -4.06
N MET A 345 12.12 -4.15 -5.07
CA MET A 345 10.69 -3.89 -4.92
C MET A 345 9.96 -5.04 -4.22
N MET A 346 10.46 -6.27 -4.32
CA MET A 346 9.94 -7.41 -3.57
C MET A 346 10.05 -7.17 -2.05
N VAL A 347 11.15 -6.58 -1.60
CA VAL A 347 11.34 -6.21 -0.18
C VAL A 347 10.58 -4.92 0.13
N ALA A 348 10.73 -3.90 -0.69
CA ALA A 348 10.09 -2.59 -0.48
C ALA A 348 8.55 -2.68 -0.49
N SER A 349 7.96 -3.57 -1.30
CA SER A 349 6.51 -3.80 -1.32
C SER A 349 5.98 -4.29 0.03
N LYS A 350 6.79 -4.98 0.84
CA LYS A 350 6.40 -5.43 2.19
C LYS A 350 6.34 -4.28 3.21
N GLY A 351 6.98 -3.15 2.89
CA GLY A 351 6.87 -1.90 3.61
C GLY A 351 5.75 -0.98 3.12
N ALA A 352 5.08 -1.31 2.01
CA ALA A 352 3.94 -0.54 1.54
C ALA A 352 2.70 -0.81 2.42
N ALA A 353 1.85 0.20 2.56
CA ALA A 353 0.55 0.05 3.22
C ALA A 353 -0.58 0.02 2.19
N GLY A 354 -1.71 -0.57 2.55
CA GLY A 354 -2.92 -0.62 1.72
C GLY A 354 -3.72 0.69 1.72
N VAL A 355 -3.05 1.84 1.87
CA VAL A 355 -3.67 3.17 1.94
C VAL A 355 -3.27 4.05 0.76
N THR A 356 -4.06 5.06 0.46
CA THR A 356 -3.81 6.03 -0.61
C THR A 356 -2.50 6.78 -0.37
N GLY A 357 -1.66 6.91 -1.41
CA GLY A 357 -0.37 7.61 -1.36
C GLY A 357 0.81 6.75 -0.91
N ALA A 358 0.59 5.68 -0.12
CA ALA A 358 1.68 4.82 0.33
C ALA A 358 2.39 4.11 -0.85
N GLY A 359 1.65 3.74 -1.90
CA GLY A 359 2.24 3.16 -3.12
C GLY A 359 3.19 4.12 -3.83
N MET A 360 2.81 5.38 -3.94
CA MET A 360 3.65 6.43 -4.55
C MET A 360 4.91 6.69 -3.71
N ALA A 361 4.78 6.76 -2.38
CA ALA A 361 5.93 6.89 -1.48
C ALA A 361 6.89 5.68 -1.61
N THR A 362 6.35 4.46 -1.69
CA THR A 362 7.16 3.23 -1.89
C THR A 362 7.83 3.22 -3.26
N LEU A 363 7.12 3.66 -4.31
CA LEU A 363 7.69 3.78 -5.66
C LEU A 363 8.85 4.79 -5.69
N ALA A 364 8.63 5.99 -5.15
CA ALA A 364 9.64 7.02 -5.05
C ALA A 364 10.86 6.52 -4.25
N GLY A 365 10.63 5.81 -3.14
CA GLY A 365 11.68 5.17 -2.34
C GLY A 365 12.45 4.11 -3.10
N GLY A 366 11.76 3.26 -3.86
CA GLY A 366 12.38 2.24 -4.70
C GLY A 366 13.25 2.83 -5.80
N LEU A 367 12.76 3.86 -6.46
CA LEU A 367 13.54 4.57 -7.48
C LEU A 367 14.72 5.31 -6.86
N SER A 368 14.55 5.98 -5.72
CA SER A 368 15.65 6.68 -5.03
C SER A 368 16.84 5.78 -4.72
N SER A 369 16.59 4.50 -4.42
CA SER A 369 17.65 3.54 -4.10
C SER A 369 18.33 2.93 -5.30
N HIS A 370 17.61 2.79 -6.43
CA HIS A 370 18.09 2.09 -7.63
C HIS A 370 18.48 3.02 -8.76
N ARG A 371 17.71 4.08 -8.94
CA ARG A 371 17.81 5.03 -10.03
C ARG A 371 17.34 6.40 -9.54
N PRO A 372 18.15 7.09 -8.70
CA PRO A 372 17.78 8.39 -8.09
C PRO A 372 17.33 9.43 -9.11
N GLU A 373 17.90 9.40 -10.31
CA GLU A 373 17.59 10.28 -11.43
C GLU A 373 16.15 10.12 -11.94
N LEU A 374 15.49 8.98 -11.67
CA LEU A 374 14.11 8.72 -12.09
C LEU A 374 13.07 9.19 -11.07
N VAL A 375 13.47 9.61 -9.88
CA VAL A 375 12.52 9.93 -8.79
C VAL A 375 11.62 11.11 -9.15
N ASP A 376 12.16 12.10 -9.86
CA ASP A 376 11.39 13.28 -10.30
C ASP A 376 10.29 12.90 -11.29
N GLY A 377 10.47 11.80 -12.04
CA GLY A 377 9.47 11.21 -12.92
C GLY A 377 8.22 10.68 -12.19
N VAL A 378 8.25 10.53 -10.86
CA VAL A 378 7.06 10.19 -10.06
C VAL A 378 5.95 11.25 -10.25
N GLY A 379 6.33 12.50 -10.52
CA GLY A 379 5.39 13.58 -10.85
C GLY A 379 4.47 13.25 -12.03
N LEU A 380 4.96 12.47 -13.01
CA LEU A 380 4.20 12.11 -14.21
C LEU A 380 2.93 11.31 -13.91
N ILE A 381 2.95 10.48 -12.87
CA ILE A 381 1.84 9.59 -12.53
C ILE A 381 0.91 10.14 -11.45
N VAL A 382 1.22 11.30 -10.84
CA VAL A 382 0.42 11.90 -9.76
C VAL A 382 -1.05 12.03 -10.15
N GLY A 383 -1.31 12.45 -11.39
CA GLY A 383 -2.67 12.65 -11.89
C GLY A 383 -3.50 11.38 -12.02
N ILE A 384 -2.86 10.23 -12.21
CA ILE A 384 -3.53 8.93 -12.37
C ILE A 384 -3.38 8.02 -11.16
N ASP A 385 -2.51 8.35 -10.20
CA ASP A 385 -2.22 7.49 -9.03
C ASP A 385 -3.48 7.17 -8.22
N ARG A 386 -4.40 8.11 -8.10
CA ARG A 386 -5.66 7.88 -7.39
C ARG A 386 -6.44 6.69 -7.96
N PHE A 387 -6.59 6.64 -9.27
CA PHE A 387 -7.28 5.55 -9.98
C PHE A 387 -6.51 4.23 -9.84
N MET A 388 -5.19 4.29 -10.02
CA MET A 388 -4.34 3.12 -9.84
C MET A 388 -4.39 2.61 -8.39
N SER A 389 -4.49 3.49 -7.40
CA SER A 389 -4.61 3.13 -5.98
C SER A 389 -5.88 2.35 -5.68
N GLU A 390 -7.01 2.66 -6.32
CA GLU A 390 -8.26 1.90 -6.17
C GLU A 390 -8.11 0.46 -6.67
N CYS A 391 -7.63 0.28 -7.89
CA CYS A 391 -7.42 -1.05 -8.47
C CYS A 391 -6.39 -1.85 -7.67
N ARG A 392 -5.31 -1.22 -7.21
CA ARG A 392 -4.30 -1.80 -6.34
C ARG A 392 -4.90 -2.33 -5.04
N ALA A 393 -5.74 -1.54 -4.37
CA ALA A 393 -6.38 -1.91 -3.11
C ALA A 393 -7.35 -3.09 -3.29
N LEU A 394 -8.13 -3.10 -4.39
CA LEU A 394 -9.03 -4.21 -4.74
C LEU A 394 -8.26 -5.51 -4.99
N THR A 395 -7.13 -5.43 -5.70
CA THR A 395 -6.27 -6.59 -5.99
C THR A 395 -5.63 -7.15 -4.72
N ASN A 396 -5.09 -6.28 -3.84
CA ASN A 396 -4.53 -6.68 -2.55
C ASN A 396 -5.57 -7.39 -1.68
N PHE A 397 -6.78 -6.87 -1.62
CA PHE A 397 -7.87 -7.45 -0.85
C PHE A 397 -8.30 -8.82 -1.39
N ALA A 398 -8.44 -8.95 -2.70
CA ALA A 398 -8.74 -10.22 -3.35
C ALA A 398 -7.66 -11.28 -3.05
N GLY A 399 -6.39 -10.90 -3.15
CA GLY A 399 -5.25 -11.76 -2.84
C GLY A 399 -5.28 -12.24 -1.38
N ASN A 400 -5.58 -11.35 -0.42
CA ASN A 400 -5.66 -11.70 0.99
C ASN A 400 -6.82 -12.67 1.30
N ALA A 401 -7.99 -12.45 0.69
CA ALA A 401 -9.13 -13.35 0.80
C ALA A 401 -8.81 -14.74 0.25
N VAL A 402 -8.21 -14.81 -0.95
CA VAL A 402 -7.78 -16.08 -1.56
C VAL A 402 -6.75 -16.79 -0.70
N ALA A 403 -5.75 -16.08 -0.20
CA ALA A 403 -4.73 -16.65 0.70
C ALA A 403 -5.37 -17.31 1.93
N THR A 404 -6.37 -16.68 2.53
CA THR A 404 -7.05 -17.19 3.72
C THR A 404 -7.73 -18.53 3.46
N VAL A 405 -8.43 -18.66 2.33
CA VAL A 405 -9.09 -19.91 1.94
C VAL A 405 -8.06 -20.99 1.58
N VAL A 406 -7.00 -20.64 0.84
CA VAL A 406 -5.93 -21.56 0.42
C VAL A 406 -5.17 -22.11 1.64
N ILE A 407 -4.73 -21.23 2.53
CA ILE A 407 -3.98 -21.63 3.74
C ILE A 407 -4.88 -22.43 4.66
N GLY A 408 -6.14 -22.03 4.87
CA GLY A 408 -7.12 -22.80 5.63
C GLY A 408 -7.29 -24.22 5.08
N THR A 409 -7.31 -24.37 3.76
CA THR A 409 -7.38 -25.69 3.11
C THR A 409 -6.11 -26.51 3.33
N TRP A 410 -4.92 -25.91 3.15
CA TRP A 410 -3.64 -26.62 3.32
C TRP A 410 -3.34 -27.04 4.77
N THR A 411 -3.88 -26.30 5.73
CA THR A 411 -3.67 -26.57 7.15
C THR A 411 -4.77 -27.41 7.78
N GLY A 412 -5.87 -27.66 7.03
CA GLY A 412 -7.05 -28.37 7.54
C GLY A 412 -7.93 -27.50 8.45
N GLY A 413 -7.71 -26.18 8.47
CA GLY A 413 -8.45 -25.21 9.26
C GLY A 413 -9.67 -24.62 8.54
N ILE A 414 -10.37 -25.39 7.72
CA ILE A 414 -11.56 -24.93 6.98
C ILE A 414 -12.67 -25.99 6.94
N ASP A 415 -13.89 -25.58 7.27
CA ASP A 415 -15.11 -26.38 7.05
C ASP A 415 -15.58 -26.20 5.59
N ARG A 416 -15.27 -27.19 4.76
CA ARG A 416 -15.59 -27.18 3.34
C ARG A 416 -17.10 -27.15 3.07
N ALA A 417 -17.88 -27.91 3.83
CA ALA A 417 -19.31 -27.97 3.63
C ALA A 417 -19.97 -26.61 3.94
N ARG A 418 -19.49 -25.93 4.98
CA ARG A 418 -19.95 -24.57 5.31
C ARG A 418 -19.51 -23.56 4.25
N LEU A 419 -18.25 -23.63 3.80
CA LEU A 419 -17.77 -22.75 2.73
C LEU A 419 -18.65 -22.84 1.48
N ASP A 420 -18.98 -24.05 1.06
CA ASP A 420 -19.80 -24.29 -0.15
C ASP A 420 -21.21 -23.69 0.02
N ARG A 421 -21.87 -23.88 1.18
CA ARG A 421 -23.21 -23.28 1.47
C ARG A 421 -23.15 -21.76 1.50
N VAL A 422 -22.14 -21.18 2.18
CA VAL A 422 -21.98 -19.71 2.26
C VAL A 422 -21.75 -19.10 0.88
N LEU A 423 -20.88 -19.73 0.05
CA LEU A 423 -20.60 -19.23 -1.30
C LEU A 423 -21.77 -19.47 -2.29
N ALA A 424 -22.62 -20.45 -2.04
CA ALA A 424 -23.88 -20.64 -2.77
C ALA A 424 -24.94 -19.59 -2.39
N GLY A 425 -24.82 -18.97 -1.22
CA GLY A 425 -25.77 -17.98 -0.71
C GLY A 425 -26.83 -18.56 0.24
N ASP A 426 -26.70 -19.85 0.61
CA ASP A 426 -27.64 -20.54 1.51
C ASP A 426 -27.51 -20.07 2.97
N GLU A 427 -26.33 -19.61 3.35
CA GLU A 427 -26.02 -19.02 4.67
C GLU A 427 -25.55 -17.56 4.49
N PRO A 428 -26.46 -16.56 4.45
CA PRO A 428 -26.07 -15.17 4.28
C PRO A 428 -25.37 -14.63 5.54
N PHE A 429 -24.38 -13.77 5.35
CA PHE A 429 -23.67 -13.11 6.44
C PHE A 429 -24.58 -12.05 7.10
N ASP A 430 -24.78 -12.16 8.41
CA ASP A 430 -25.52 -11.16 9.19
C ASP A 430 -24.56 -10.14 9.82
N GLU A 431 -24.68 -8.88 9.43
CA GLU A 431 -23.84 -7.80 9.93
C GLU A 431 -24.09 -7.47 11.42
N ALA A 432 -25.26 -7.83 11.97
CA ALA A 432 -25.56 -7.62 13.39
C ALA A 432 -24.64 -8.45 14.29
N THR A 433 -24.19 -9.62 13.82
CA THR A 433 -23.28 -10.48 14.60
C THR A 433 -21.87 -9.87 14.78
N MET A 434 -21.46 -8.89 13.96
CA MET A 434 -20.17 -8.20 14.14
C MET A 434 -20.17 -7.25 15.36
N VAL A 435 -21.33 -6.85 15.85
CA VAL A 435 -21.44 -5.87 16.96
C VAL A 435 -21.37 -6.58 18.30
N ASP A 436 -21.74 -7.86 18.36
CA ASP A 436 -21.84 -8.64 19.60
C ASP A 436 -20.51 -9.30 20.03
N GLU A 437 -19.48 -9.32 19.17
CA GLU A 437 -18.19 -9.99 19.43
C GLU A 437 -17.05 -9.06 19.93
N VAL A 438 -17.31 -7.79 20.20
CA VAL A 438 -16.36 -6.95 20.95
C VAL A 438 -16.73 -7.08 22.44
N PRO A 439 -15.98 -7.87 23.24
CA PRO A 439 -16.21 -7.91 24.67
C PRO A 439 -16.03 -6.49 25.20
N ALA A 440 -17.05 -5.97 25.89
CA ALA A 440 -17.03 -4.65 26.52
C ALA A 440 -15.89 -4.50 27.55
N ASP A 441 -15.21 -5.60 27.89
CA ASP A 441 -14.17 -5.71 28.92
C ASP A 441 -12.75 -5.46 28.37
N GLU A 442 -12.52 -5.37 27.05
CA GLU A 442 -11.20 -5.12 26.46
C GLU A 442 -10.95 -3.67 26.01
N VAL A 443 -11.86 -2.75 26.29
CA VAL A 443 -11.54 -1.33 26.23
C VAL A 443 -10.78 -1.01 27.52
N PRO A 444 -9.47 -0.72 27.51
CA PRO A 444 -8.80 -0.24 28.70
C PRO A 444 -9.45 1.10 29.04
N VAL A 445 -10.38 1.08 30.00
CA VAL A 445 -10.86 2.29 30.64
C VAL A 445 -9.63 2.87 31.34
N VAL A 446 -8.98 3.82 30.68
CA VAL A 446 -8.08 4.74 31.37
C VAL A 446 -8.95 5.46 32.38
N GLN A 447 -9.08 4.88 33.58
CA GLN A 447 -9.67 5.59 34.70
C GLN A 447 -8.79 6.81 34.96
N PRO A 448 -9.34 8.03 34.86
CA PRO A 448 -8.54 9.21 35.13
C PRO A 448 -8.11 9.15 36.60
N ALA A 449 -6.82 9.29 36.84
CA ALA A 449 -6.20 9.42 38.15
C ALA A 449 -6.77 10.61 39.00
N LEU A 450 -7.84 11.22 38.56
CA LEU A 450 -8.60 12.29 39.22
C LEU A 450 -9.54 11.78 40.30
N GLN A 451 -10.01 10.52 40.25
CA GLN A 451 -10.89 10.00 41.31
C GLN A 451 -10.13 9.53 42.55
N GLU A 452 -8.87 9.16 42.42
CA GLU A 452 -8.03 8.77 43.55
C GLU A 452 -7.56 9.99 44.36
N ARG A 453 -7.31 11.13 43.71
CA ARG A 453 -7.02 12.40 44.40
C ARG A 453 -8.23 12.96 45.17
N ALA A 454 -9.43 12.74 44.71
CA ALA A 454 -10.64 13.18 45.43
C ALA A 454 -10.91 12.34 46.69
N ARG A 455 -10.55 11.04 46.72
CA ARG A 455 -10.69 10.19 47.91
C ARG A 455 -9.66 10.47 48.99
N LEU A 456 -8.46 10.91 48.62
CA LEU A 456 -7.39 11.25 49.58
C LEU A 456 -7.60 12.63 50.24
N GLN A 457 -8.40 13.52 49.64
CA GLN A 457 -8.73 14.83 50.24
C GLN A 457 -9.93 14.79 51.18
N THR A 458 -10.76 13.73 51.13
CA THR A 458 -11.91 13.57 52.07
C THR A 458 -11.59 12.72 53.30
N SER A 459 -10.40 12.13 53.38
CA SER A 459 -9.92 11.30 54.51
C SER A 459 -9.04 12.08 55.51
N SER A 460 -8.84 13.38 55.31
CA SER A 460 -8.04 14.24 56.20
C SER A 460 -8.84 15.43 56.81
N ARG A 461 -10.14 15.20 57.06
CA ARG A 461 -10.92 16.09 57.91
C ARG A 461 -11.65 15.29 58.98
#